data_a583d1fc5598f3591fe0279e3ea26a3f
#
_entry.id   a583d1fc5598f3591fe0279e3ea26a3f
#
_cell.length_a   1.000
_cell.length_b   1.000
_cell.length_c   1.000
_cell.angle_alpha   90.00
_cell.angle_beta   90.00
_cell.angle_gamma   90.00
#
_symmetry.space_group_name_H-M   'P 1'
#
loop_
_entity.id
_entity.type
_entity.pdbx_description
1 polymer ?
#
loop_
_entity_poly.entity_id
_entity_poly.type
_entity_poly.pdbx_seq_one_letter_code
_entity_poly.pdbx_strand_id
1 'polypeptide(L)'
;MLRVLLTGFALTLPLAAGAQDKAVEPAPAAAPEGDEAAKAPETPRPAPLVAPPPAPAKPDGFLPNLFDVTVVETWETLNVREKPDGQAKVIATLPATAKGVEVVARDSSGKWGRVNAGERSGWVALRFLAEQKGVWQPASLPQSLACHGTEPFWGLKTTRSGMVFSEPDAGDRALELRKVMDRGIEGEPTRGLIAGDGKGRVTAFIRPAQCSDGMSDRGFALAVSVILDGAETPSRMLTGCCSIAR
;
A
#
# COMPACT_ATOMS: atom_id res chain seq x y z
N MET A 1 16.43 55.08 -24.71
CA MET A 1 16.09 54.94 -26.14
C MET A 1 16.68 53.62 -26.63
N LEU A 2 15.88 52.55 -26.76
CA LEU A 2 16.20 51.44 -27.64
C LEU A 2 14.89 50.69 -27.94
N ARG A 3 14.46 50.79 -29.17
CA ARG A 3 13.27 50.13 -29.77
C ARG A 3 13.70 48.70 -30.15
N VAL A 4 12.95 47.69 -29.74
CA VAL A 4 13.05 46.31 -30.29
C VAL A 4 11.75 45.99 -30.98
N LEU A 5 11.90 45.59 -32.25
CA LEU A 5 10.86 45.24 -33.20
C LEU A 5 10.18 43.92 -32.86
N LEU A 6 8.85 43.89 -32.98
CA LEU A 6 8.06 42.66 -33.10
C LEU A 6 8.17 42.13 -34.54
N THR A 7 8.54 40.86 -34.68
CA THR A 7 8.32 40.09 -35.91
C THR A 7 7.30 38.98 -35.62
N GLY A 8 6.13 39.18 -36.22
CA GLY A 8 5.07 38.17 -36.22
C GLY A 8 5.38 37.04 -37.21
N PHE A 9 5.12 35.82 -36.82
CA PHE A 9 5.13 34.66 -37.69
C PHE A 9 3.71 34.10 -37.77
N ALA A 10 3.09 34.29 -38.92
CA ALA A 10 1.78 33.71 -39.27
C ALA A 10 2.00 32.30 -39.82
N LEU A 11 1.43 31.28 -39.19
CA LEU A 11 1.38 29.93 -39.72
C LEU A 11 -0.02 29.66 -40.27
N THR A 12 -0.10 29.48 -41.59
CA THR A 12 -1.31 29.12 -42.34
C THR A 12 -1.49 27.61 -42.35
N LEU A 13 -2.67 27.11 -41.93
CA LEU A 13 -3.12 25.74 -42.14
C LEU A 13 -3.73 25.58 -43.56
N PRO A 14 -3.54 24.46 -44.24
CA PRO A 14 -4.38 24.07 -45.36
C PRO A 14 -5.54 23.19 -44.92
N LEU A 15 -6.73 23.57 -45.40
CA LEU A 15 -7.95 22.78 -45.42
C LEU A 15 -7.81 21.73 -46.54
N ALA A 16 -8.13 20.47 -46.25
CA ALA A 16 -8.40 19.45 -47.25
C ALA A 16 -9.81 18.87 -47.03
N ALA A 17 -10.71 19.21 -47.92
CA ALA A 17 -12.00 18.59 -48.09
C ALA A 17 -11.89 17.37 -49.02
N GLY A 18 -12.72 16.34 -48.79
CA GLY A 18 -12.84 15.19 -49.67
C GLY A 18 -13.81 14.16 -49.16
N ALA A 19 -15.09 14.43 -49.25
CA ALA A 19 -16.16 13.45 -49.14
C ALA A 19 -16.34 12.73 -50.48
N GLN A 20 -16.46 11.42 -50.47
CA GLN A 20 -17.12 10.69 -51.57
C GLN A 20 -17.97 9.56 -50.99
N ASP A 21 -19.27 9.79 -51.04
CA ASP A 21 -20.35 8.82 -50.97
C ASP A 21 -20.20 7.79 -52.09
N LYS A 22 -20.29 6.52 -51.77
CA LYS A 22 -20.63 5.45 -52.71
C LYS A 22 -21.90 4.76 -52.25
N ALA A 23 -22.96 5.06 -52.96
CA ALA A 23 -24.22 4.35 -52.94
C ALA A 23 -23.99 2.88 -53.38
N VAL A 24 -24.53 1.93 -52.63
CA VAL A 24 -24.64 0.51 -52.99
C VAL A 24 -26.09 0.24 -53.40
N GLU A 25 -26.22 -0.20 -54.62
CA GLU A 25 -27.45 -0.60 -55.33
C GLU A 25 -27.98 -1.94 -54.76
N PRO A 26 -29.31 -2.13 -54.67
CA PRO A 26 -29.89 -3.39 -54.16
C PRO A 26 -30.00 -4.45 -55.26
N ALA A 27 -29.57 -5.67 -54.98
CA ALA A 27 -29.73 -6.86 -55.81
C ALA A 27 -31.10 -7.49 -55.63
N PRO A 28 -31.64 -8.20 -56.69
CA PRO A 28 -33.02 -8.57 -56.78
C PRO A 28 -33.40 -9.84 -56.01
N ALA A 29 -34.68 -9.91 -55.63
CA ALA A 29 -35.32 -11.02 -54.95
C ALA A 29 -35.40 -12.26 -55.83
N ALA A 30 -35.10 -13.43 -55.29
CA ALA A 30 -35.45 -14.73 -55.79
C ALA A 30 -36.47 -15.38 -54.85
N ALA A 31 -37.58 -15.83 -55.43
CA ALA A 31 -38.71 -16.48 -54.79
C ALA A 31 -38.48 -17.98 -54.51
N PRO A 32 -39.39 -18.66 -53.82
CA PRO A 32 -39.08 -19.79 -52.95
C PRO A 32 -39.43 -21.15 -53.57
N GLU A 33 -38.69 -22.17 -53.18
CA GLU A 33 -39.19 -23.57 -53.29
C GLU A 33 -38.44 -24.44 -52.24
N GLY A 34 -39.21 -25.28 -51.52
CA GLY A 34 -38.63 -26.35 -50.74
C GLY A 34 -39.29 -26.53 -49.37
N ASP A 35 -40.38 -27.23 -49.40
CA ASP A 35 -41.05 -27.88 -48.26
C ASP A 35 -40.06 -28.84 -47.53
N GLU A 36 -39.68 -28.52 -46.31
CA GLU A 36 -38.99 -29.48 -45.45
C GLU A 36 -39.52 -29.38 -44.00
N ALA A 37 -40.01 -30.52 -43.57
CA ALA A 37 -40.71 -30.78 -42.32
C ALA A 37 -40.11 -30.12 -41.11
N ALA A 38 -40.90 -29.33 -40.39
CA ALA A 38 -40.60 -28.70 -39.13
C ALA A 38 -40.26 -29.74 -38.08
N LYS A 39 -38.94 -29.87 -37.78
CA LYS A 39 -38.45 -30.55 -36.60
C LYS A 39 -38.70 -29.62 -35.38
N ALA A 40 -39.51 -30.09 -34.43
CA ALA A 40 -39.83 -29.38 -33.23
C ALA A 40 -38.54 -28.90 -32.49
N PRO A 41 -38.54 -27.69 -31.92
CA PRO A 41 -37.37 -27.19 -31.18
C PRO A 41 -37.11 -28.05 -29.94
N GLU A 42 -35.97 -28.73 -29.91
CA GLU A 42 -35.46 -29.35 -28.69
C GLU A 42 -35.22 -28.28 -27.67
N THR A 43 -35.93 -28.32 -26.56
CA THR A 43 -35.69 -27.47 -25.38
C THR A 43 -34.23 -27.69 -24.93
N PRO A 44 -33.44 -26.63 -24.80
CA PRO A 44 -32.06 -26.76 -24.31
C PRO A 44 -32.06 -27.36 -22.90
N ARG A 45 -31.38 -28.48 -22.73
CA ARG A 45 -31.15 -29.09 -21.42
C ARG A 45 -30.38 -28.07 -20.58
N PRO A 46 -30.87 -27.68 -19.36
CA PRO A 46 -30.13 -26.76 -18.52
C PRO A 46 -28.73 -27.30 -18.28
N ALA A 47 -27.73 -26.42 -18.49
CA ALA A 47 -26.34 -26.74 -18.20
C ALA A 47 -26.20 -27.13 -16.71
N PRO A 48 -25.32 -28.09 -16.36
CA PRO A 48 -25.08 -28.42 -14.96
C PRO A 48 -24.67 -27.13 -14.22
N LEU A 49 -25.34 -26.86 -13.11
CA LEU A 49 -24.97 -25.76 -12.19
C LEU A 49 -23.53 -26.02 -11.75
N VAL A 50 -22.59 -25.31 -12.34
CA VAL A 50 -21.22 -25.23 -11.84
C VAL A 50 -21.34 -24.56 -10.47
N ALA A 51 -20.98 -25.31 -9.42
CA ALA A 51 -20.92 -24.76 -8.08
C ALA A 51 -20.07 -23.48 -8.11
N PRO A 52 -20.51 -22.38 -7.45
CA PRO A 52 -19.71 -21.19 -7.39
C PRO A 52 -18.31 -21.54 -6.83
N PRO A 53 -17.24 -20.93 -7.37
CA PRO A 53 -15.90 -21.16 -6.83
C PRO A 53 -15.93 -20.91 -5.32
N PRO A 54 -15.19 -21.71 -4.51
CA PRO A 54 -15.13 -21.48 -3.08
C PRO A 54 -14.76 -20.02 -2.84
N ALA A 55 -15.49 -19.38 -1.92
CA ALA A 55 -15.18 -18.00 -1.52
C ALA A 55 -13.69 -17.95 -1.20
N PRO A 56 -12.97 -16.90 -1.67
CA PRO A 56 -11.55 -16.76 -1.36
C PRO A 56 -11.40 -16.88 0.16
N ALA A 57 -10.51 -17.80 0.59
CA ALA A 57 -10.17 -17.93 2.00
C ALA A 57 -9.87 -16.52 2.50
N LYS A 58 -10.43 -16.14 3.68
CA LYS A 58 -10.14 -14.83 4.30
C LYS A 58 -8.62 -14.68 4.24
N PRO A 59 -8.10 -13.63 3.59
CA PRO A 59 -6.65 -13.44 3.57
C PRO A 59 -6.20 -13.41 5.03
N ASP A 60 -5.23 -14.27 5.38
CA ASP A 60 -4.53 -14.15 6.66
C ASP A 60 -4.21 -12.68 6.86
N GLY A 61 -4.73 -12.06 7.90
CA GLY A 61 -4.81 -10.62 8.15
C GLY A 61 -3.81 -9.71 7.44
N PHE A 62 -4.14 -8.46 7.31
CA PHE A 62 -3.28 -7.48 6.63
C PHE A 62 -1.92 -7.32 7.33
N LEU A 63 -0.88 -7.04 6.56
CA LEU A 63 0.44 -6.69 7.05
C LEU A 63 0.80 -5.23 6.65
N PRO A 64 1.65 -4.58 7.46
CA PRO A 64 2.24 -5.08 8.69
C PRO A 64 1.22 -5.16 9.83
N ASN A 65 1.48 -6.08 10.75
CA ASN A 65 0.74 -6.15 12.01
C ASN A 65 1.69 -6.48 13.17
N LEU A 66 1.23 -6.28 14.39
CA LEU A 66 1.99 -6.57 15.61
C LEU A 66 1.62 -7.95 16.16
N PHE A 67 2.62 -8.65 16.67
CA PHE A 67 2.49 -9.98 17.22
C PHE A 67 3.20 -10.07 18.57
N ASP A 68 2.75 -10.98 19.39
CA ASP A 68 3.40 -11.34 20.66
C ASP A 68 4.02 -12.69 20.52
N VAL A 69 5.23 -12.88 21.05
CA VAL A 69 5.84 -14.21 21.16
C VAL A 69 5.04 -15.03 22.17
N THR A 70 4.69 -16.24 21.76
CA THR A 70 3.92 -17.21 22.56
C THR A 70 4.48 -18.63 22.36
N VAL A 71 4.12 -19.55 23.26
CA VAL A 71 4.51 -20.97 23.12
C VAL A 71 6.04 -21.17 23.10
N VAL A 72 6.78 -20.22 23.66
CA VAL A 72 8.24 -20.30 23.89
C VAL A 72 8.45 -20.27 25.39
N GLU A 73 9.18 -21.22 25.90
CA GLU A 73 9.47 -21.30 27.35
C GLU A 73 10.26 -20.07 27.81
N THR A 74 10.03 -19.63 29.04
CA THR A 74 10.59 -18.35 29.54
C THR A 74 12.12 -18.29 29.57
N TRP A 75 12.78 -19.46 29.59
CA TRP A 75 14.25 -19.60 29.51
C TRP A 75 14.78 -19.80 28.09
N GLU A 76 13.88 -19.84 27.08
CA GLU A 76 14.23 -19.97 25.67
C GLU A 76 14.06 -18.66 24.95
N THR A 77 14.49 -18.64 23.70
CA THR A 77 14.30 -17.50 22.76
C THR A 77 13.75 -17.99 21.45
N LEU A 78 12.97 -17.15 20.76
CA LEU A 78 12.51 -17.40 19.41
C LEU A 78 13.62 -17.02 18.41
N ASN A 79 14.07 -17.99 17.63
CA ASN A 79 15.10 -17.78 16.63
C ASN A 79 14.59 -16.94 15.44
N VAL A 80 15.35 -15.92 15.08
CA VAL A 80 15.23 -15.17 13.83
C VAL A 80 16.26 -15.74 12.85
N ARG A 81 15.81 -16.25 11.71
CA ARG A 81 16.64 -16.97 10.74
C ARG A 81 16.84 -16.19 9.46
N GLU A 82 17.93 -16.43 8.77
CA GLU A 82 18.27 -15.79 7.50
C GLU A 82 17.26 -16.11 6.38
N LYS A 83 16.69 -17.31 6.42
CA LYS A 83 15.69 -17.80 5.42
C LYS A 83 14.50 -18.42 6.13
N PRO A 84 13.33 -18.52 5.49
CA PRO A 84 12.13 -19.14 6.05
C PRO A 84 12.26 -20.68 6.07
N ASP A 85 13.25 -21.18 6.81
CA ASP A 85 13.61 -22.58 6.91
C ASP A 85 14.13 -22.87 8.33
N GLY A 86 13.66 -23.97 8.94
CA GLY A 86 14.05 -24.42 10.27
C GLY A 86 15.54 -24.79 10.39
N GLN A 87 16.24 -25.08 9.31
CA GLN A 87 17.66 -25.38 9.25
C GLN A 87 18.52 -24.17 8.87
N ALA A 88 17.88 -23.04 8.48
CA ALA A 88 18.62 -21.85 8.11
C ALA A 88 19.38 -21.26 9.33
N LYS A 89 20.46 -20.56 9.04
CA LYS A 89 21.29 -19.88 10.04
C LYS A 89 20.46 -18.95 10.91
N VAL A 90 20.63 -19.02 12.23
CA VAL A 90 20.09 -18.06 13.20
C VAL A 90 20.93 -16.79 13.12
N ILE A 91 20.29 -15.66 12.89
CA ILE A 91 20.93 -14.33 12.76
C ILE A 91 20.62 -13.40 13.93
N ALA A 92 19.55 -13.69 14.68
CA ALA A 92 19.14 -12.98 15.89
C ALA A 92 18.16 -13.84 16.68
N THR A 93 17.78 -13.37 17.87
CA THR A 93 16.74 -14.00 18.70
C THR A 93 15.79 -12.96 19.26
N LEU A 94 14.53 -13.37 19.54
CA LEU A 94 13.56 -12.59 20.27
C LEU A 94 13.30 -13.24 21.64
N PRO A 95 13.18 -12.48 22.72
CA PRO A 95 12.81 -13.03 24.03
C PRO A 95 11.45 -13.75 23.97
N ALA A 96 11.28 -14.79 24.79
CA ALA A 96 9.99 -15.48 24.95
C ALA A 96 8.85 -14.54 25.38
N THR A 97 9.18 -13.42 26.02
CA THR A 97 8.24 -12.41 26.49
C THR A 97 8.06 -11.23 25.53
N ALA A 98 8.66 -11.28 24.32
CA ALA A 98 8.61 -10.17 23.37
C ALA A 98 7.17 -9.86 22.95
N LYS A 99 6.83 -8.60 22.99
CA LYS A 99 5.52 -8.04 22.63
C LYS A 99 5.68 -7.02 21.52
N GLY A 100 4.65 -6.92 20.66
CA GLY A 100 4.63 -5.91 19.60
C GLY A 100 5.69 -6.14 18.52
N VAL A 101 6.02 -7.39 18.22
CA VAL A 101 6.90 -7.75 17.11
C VAL A 101 6.19 -7.45 15.79
N GLU A 102 6.73 -6.55 15.01
CA GLU A 102 6.17 -6.22 13.70
C GLU A 102 6.51 -7.31 12.68
N VAL A 103 5.49 -7.95 12.12
CA VAL A 103 5.64 -8.83 10.96
C VAL A 103 5.36 -8.02 9.70
N VAL A 104 6.37 -7.88 8.84
CA VAL A 104 6.32 -7.05 7.62
C VAL A 104 5.99 -7.84 6.35
N ALA A 105 6.18 -9.16 6.36
CA ALA A 105 5.85 -10.04 5.25
C ALA A 105 5.62 -11.46 5.72
N ARG A 106 4.92 -12.26 4.92
CA ARG A 106 4.85 -13.73 5.06
C ARG A 106 5.56 -14.39 3.88
N ASP A 107 6.12 -15.56 4.13
CA ASP A 107 6.62 -16.41 3.05
C ASP A 107 5.47 -17.03 2.22
N SER A 108 5.78 -17.66 1.11
CA SER A 108 4.78 -18.26 0.22
C SER A 108 4.01 -19.41 0.87
N SER A 109 4.55 -20.05 1.90
CA SER A 109 3.87 -21.12 2.64
C SER A 109 2.92 -20.59 3.73
N GLY A 110 2.99 -19.29 4.07
CA GLY A 110 2.26 -18.68 5.19
C GLY A 110 2.73 -19.14 6.57
N LYS A 111 3.84 -19.88 6.67
CA LYS A 111 4.35 -20.43 7.95
C LYS A 111 5.41 -19.55 8.60
N TRP A 112 6.00 -18.64 7.86
CA TRP A 112 7.07 -17.77 8.32
C TRP A 112 6.71 -16.31 8.16
N GLY A 113 7.02 -15.52 9.16
CA GLY A 113 6.91 -14.06 9.17
C GLY A 113 8.28 -13.40 9.09
N ARG A 114 8.41 -12.37 8.25
CA ARG A 114 9.62 -11.54 8.22
C ARG A 114 9.51 -10.46 9.29
N VAL A 115 10.55 -10.36 10.12
CA VAL A 115 10.64 -9.40 11.22
C VAL A 115 11.97 -8.67 11.17
N ASN A 116 12.04 -7.49 11.79
CA ASN A 116 13.29 -6.77 11.98
C ASN A 116 13.93 -7.14 13.34
N ALA A 117 15.24 -7.29 13.33
CA ALA A 117 16.06 -7.53 14.52
C ALA A 117 17.32 -6.64 14.43
N GLY A 118 17.28 -5.50 15.09
CA GLY A 118 18.26 -4.43 14.90
C GLY A 118 18.20 -3.88 13.47
N GLU A 119 19.35 -3.73 12.83
CA GLU A 119 19.48 -3.21 11.46
C GLU A 119 19.27 -4.27 10.36
N ARG A 120 18.86 -5.48 10.72
CA ARG A 120 18.68 -6.61 9.81
C ARG A 120 17.25 -7.13 9.87
N SER A 121 16.79 -7.74 8.79
CA SER A 121 15.54 -8.50 8.79
C SER A 121 15.81 -10.00 8.67
N GLY A 122 14.94 -10.80 9.26
CA GLY A 122 14.97 -12.25 9.17
C GLY A 122 13.60 -12.88 9.36
N TRP A 123 13.56 -14.19 9.48
CA TRP A 123 12.34 -14.97 9.46
C TRP A 123 12.12 -15.69 10.78
N VAL A 124 10.91 -15.62 11.29
CA VAL A 124 10.44 -16.35 12.47
C VAL A 124 9.28 -17.26 12.08
N ALA A 125 9.17 -18.42 12.74
CA ALA A 125 8.04 -19.31 12.50
C ALA A 125 6.77 -18.74 13.17
N LEU A 126 5.74 -18.45 12.38
CA LEU A 126 4.51 -17.80 12.84
C LEU A 126 3.73 -18.59 13.88
N ARG A 127 3.92 -19.91 13.99
CA ARG A 127 3.32 -20.74 15.04
C ARG A 127 3.72 -20.32 16.46
N PHE A 128 4.82 -19.56 16.61
CA PHE A 128 5.28 -19.01 17.89
C PHE A 128 4.85 -17.57 18.13
N LEU A 129 4.00 -17.03 17.27
CA LEU A 129 3.50 -15.67 17.35
C LEU A 129 1.99 -15.66 17.45
N ALA A 130 1.45 -14.82 18.32
CA ALA A 130 0.02 -14.50 18.38
C ALA A 130 -0.21 -13.09 17.85
N GLU A 131 -1.11 -12.95 16.90
CA GLU A 131 -1.45 -11.65 16.31
C GLU A 131 -2.17 -10.76 17.32
N GLN A 132 -1.71 -9.51 17.46
CA GLN A 132 -2.42 -8.49 18.23
C GLN A 132 -3.65 -7.99 17.47
N LYS A 133 -4.79 -7.92 18.16
CA LYS A 133 -6.02 -7.37 17.60
C LYS A 133 -6.06 -5.86 17.78
N GLY A 134 -6.73 -5.17 16.84
CA GLY A 134 -7.02 -3.75 17.00
C GLY A 134 -5.81 -2.83 16.81
N VAL A 135 -4.73 -3.28 16.16
CA VAL A 135 -3.59 -2.43 15.79
C VAL A 135 -4.04 -1.36 14.78
N TRP A 136 -4.80 -1.76 13.79
CA TRP A 136 -5.37 -0.90 12.76
C TRP A 136 -6.85 -0.64 13.00
N GLN A 137 -7.16 0.27 13.91
CA GLN A 137 -8.53 0.66 14.19
C GLN A 137 -9.04 1.72 13.21
N PRO A 138 -10.36 1.77 12.94
CA PRO A 138 -10.94 2.79 12.08
C PRO A 138 -10.60 4.21 12.56
N ALA A 139 -10.31 5.10 11.61
CA ALA A 139 -10.02 6.52 11.83
C ALA A 139 -8.92 6.79 12.89
N SER A 140 -7.99 5.86 13.09
CA SER A 140 -6.89 6.00 14.04
C SER A 140 -5.56 5.55 13.47
N LEU A 141 -4.47 5.93 14.14
CA LEU A 141 -3.10 5.50 13.83
C LEU A 141 -2.60 4.60 14.96
N PRO A 142 -1.77 3.59 14.65
CA PRO A 142 -1.03 2.85 15.67
C PRO A 142 -0.22 3.80 16.56
N GLN A 143 -0.22 3.55 17.87
CA GLN A 143 0.47 4.43 18.85
C GLN A 143 1.97 4.55 18.63
N SER A 144 2.58 3.54 18.03
CA SER A 144 4.02 3.48 17.75
C SER A 144 4.35 3.71 16.27
N LEU A 145 3.39 4.20 15.47
CA LEU A 145 3.67 4.52 14.08
C LEU A 145 4.78 5.56 13.98
N ALA A 146 5.84 5.20 13.26
CA ALA A 146 6.97 6.07 12.95
C ALA A 146 7.34 5.91 11.48
N CYS A 147 7.37 7.02 10.75
CA CYS A 147 7.78 7.10 9.37
C CYS A 147 9.06 7.92 9.27
N HIS A 148 9.90 7.61 8.30
CA HIS A 148 11.14 8.33 8.04
C HIS A 148 11.52 8.27 6.57
N GLY A 149 12.31 9.24 6.14
CA GLY A 149 13.00 9.27 4.86
C GLY A 149 14.46 9.60 5.04
N THR A 150 15.26 9.31 4.04
CA THR A 150 16.73 9.42 4.07
C THR A 150 17.29 10.46 3.09
N GLU A 151 16.49 10.88 2.10
CA GLU A 151 16.90 11.88 1.10
C GLU A 151 15.73 12.84 0.80
N PRO A 152 15.60 13.94 1.53
CA PRO A 152 16.34 14.36 2.73
C PRO A 152 15.97 13.51 3.97
N PHE A 153 16.76 13.62 5.04
CA PHE A 153 16.40 13.01 6.33
C PHE A 153 15.20 13.75 6.96
N TRP A 154 14.19 12.99 7.32
CA TRP A 154 13.04 13.49 8.07
C TRP A 154 12.40 12.35 8.87
N GLY A 155 11.60 12.73 9.87
CA GLY A 155 10.80 11.81 10.66
C GLY A 155 9.39 12.33 10.88
N LEU A 156 8.41 11.40 10.98
CA LEU A 156 7.03 11.69 11.38
C LEU A 156 6.55 10.56 12.27
N LYS A 157 6.27 10.86 13.55
CA LYS A 157 5.87 9.84 14.53
C LYS A 157 4.62 10.24 15.29
N THR A 158 3.81 9.25 15.68
CA THR A 158 2.70 9.44 16.59
C THR A 158 3.20 9.70 18.02
N THR A 159 2.48 10.51 18.75
CA THR A 159 2.67 10.77 20.18
C THR A 159 1.34 10.65 20.91
N ARG A 160 1.33 10.76 22.23
CA ARG A 160 0.08 10.75 23.01
C ARG A 160 -0.84 11.93 22.69
N SER A 161 -0.30 13.07 22.25
CA SER A 161 -1.02 14.31 22.05
C SER A 161 -1.16 14.74 20.58
N GLY A 162 -0.71 13.93 19.64
CA GLY A 162 -0.72 14.26 18.21
C GLY A 162 0.41 13.59 17.46
N MET A 163 1.18 14.37 16.72
CA MET A 163 2.34 13.89 15.96
C MET A 163 3.55 14.81 16.16
N VAL A 164 4.73 14.28 15.86
CA VAL A 164 5.96 15.08 15.77
C VAL A 164 6.55 14.85 14.39
N PHE A 165 6.81 15.94 13.68
CA PHE A 165 7.61 15.98 12.47
C PHE A 165 9.01 16.51 12.80
N SER A 166 10.05 15.87 12.33
CA SER A 166 11.44 16.22 12.63
C SER A 166 12.29 16.27 11.37
N GLU A 167 13.22 17.21 11.35
CA GLU A 167 14.28 17.34 10.34
C GLU A 167 15.59 17.73 11.05
N PRO A 168 16.76 17.30 10.54
CA PRO A 168 18.04 17.57 11.22
C PRO A 168 18.28 19.04 11.53
N ASP A 169 18.02 19.93 10.57
CA ASP A 169 18.32 21.36 10.68
C ASP A 169 17.21 22.18 11.36
N ALA A 170 15.96 21.70 11.27
CA ALA A 170 14.79 22.41 11.80
C ALA A 170 14.31 21.87 13.16
N GLY A 171 14.82 20.70 13.57
CA GLY A 171 14.44 20.05 14.83
C GLY A 171 13.01 19.49 14.83
N ASP A 172 12.49 19.30 16.03
CA ASP A 172 11.18 18.68 16.26
C ASP A 172 10.06 19.73 16.20
N ARG A 173 9.00 19.44 15.43
CA ARG A 173 7.76 20.21 15.37
C ARG A 173 6.60 19.37 15.90
N ALA A 174 5.97 19.81 16.97
CA ALA A 174 4.73 19.21 17.45
C ALA A 174 3.57 19.61 16.54
N LEU A 175 2.82 18.63 16.08
CA LEU A 175 1.68 18.78 15.17
C LEU A 175 0.41 18.30 15.84
N GLU A 176 -0.64 19.09 15.74
CA GLU A 176 -1.99 18.66 16.07
C GLU A 176 -2.47 17.67 14.98
N LEU A 177 -2.86 16.46 15.38
CA LEU A 177 -3.49 15.49 14.48
C LEU A 177 -4.96 15.85 14.32
N ARG A 178 -5.34 16.41 13.17
CA ARG A 178 -6.70 16.93 12.91
C ARG A 178 -7.63 15.89 12.32
N LYS A 179 -7.12 14.98 11.48
CA LYS A 179 -7.93 13.97 10.83
C LYS A 179 -7.10 12.74 10.49
N VAL A 180 -7.71 11.57 10.72
CA VAL A 180 -7.25 10.29 10.18
C VAL A 180 -8.39 9.72 9.34
N MET A 181 -8.06 9.17 8.19
CA MET A 181 -8.97 8.56 7.24
C MET A 181 -8.46 7.17 6.88
N ASP A 182 -9.37 6.25 6.64
CA ASP A 182 -9.10 4.91 6.14
C ASP A 182 -10.06 4.54 5.01
N ARG A 183 -9.99 3.32 4.52
CA ARG A 183 -10.85 2.81 3.44
C ARG A 183 -12.11 2.12 3.92
N GLY A 184 -12.38 2.08 5.22
CA GLY A 184 -13.51 1.36 5.80
C GLY A 184 -13.38 -0.17 5.78
N ILE A 185 -12.18 -0.70 5.58
CA ILE A 185 -11.89 -2.13 5.61
C ILE A 185 -11.22 -2.46 6.93
N GLU A 186 -11.82 -3.35 7.72
CA GLU A 186 -11.32 -3.72 9.04
C GLU A 186 -9.90 -4.29 8.97
N GLY A 187 -8.99 -3.75 9.79
CA GLY A 187 -7.59 -4.19 9.88
C GLY A 187 -6.69 -3.76 8.73
N GLU A 188 -7.21 -3.08 7.71
CA GLU A 188 -6.42 -2.64 6.55
C GLU A 188 -5.56 -1.42 6.93
N PRO A 189 -4.23 -1.43 6.59
CA PRO A 189 -3.28 -0.42 7.10
C PRO A 189 -3.27 0.92 6.35
N THR A 190 -3.98 1.07 5.23
CA THR A 190 -3.95 2.34 4.47
C THR A 190 -4.53 3.48 5.29
N ARG A 191 -3.78 4.57 5.43
CA ARG A 191 -4.22 5.77 6.16
C ARG A 191 -3.89 7.03 5.40
N GLY A 192 -4.88 7.91 5.32
CA GLY A 192 -4.67 9.32 5.04
C GLY A 192 -4.71 10.11 6.35
N LEU A 193 -3.82 11.05 6.53
CA LEU A 193 -3.86 11.92 7.72
C LEU A 193 -3.65 13.39 7.34
N ILE A 194 -4.23 14.26 8.16
CA ILE A 194 -4.04 15.70 8.14
C ILE A 194 -3.63 16.12 9.54
N ALA A 195 -2.47 16.72 9.64
CA ALA A 195 -1.94 17.32 10.85
C ALA A 195 -1.42 18.73 10.57
N GLY A 196 -1.09 19.49 11.58
CA GLY A 196 -0.52 20.82 11.39
C GLY A 196 -0.27 21.56 12.68
N ASP A 197 0.37 22.71 12.52
CA ASP A 197 0.65 23.69 13.57
C ASP A 197 0.42 25.11 13.02
N GLY A 198 0.91 26.14 13.74
CA GLY A 198 0.85 27.54 13.28
C GLY A 198 1.72 27.83 12.04
N LYS A 199 2.66 26.93 11.68
CA LYS A 199 3.59 27.11 10.55
C LYS A 199 3.08 26.45 9.26
N GLY A 200 2.06 25.58 9.34
CA GLY A 200 1.49 24.96 8.16
C GLY A 200 0.83 23.62 8.40
N ARG A 201 0.49 22.97 7.28
CA ARG A 201 -0.21 21.70 7.22
C ARG A 201 0.74 20.58 6.78
N VAL A 202 0.55 19.43 7.38
CA VAL A 202 1.18 18.16 6.97
C VAL A 202 0.07 17.20 6.56
N THR A 203 0.12 16.74 5.33
CA THR A 203 -0.78 15.70 4.82
C THR A 203 0.05 14.48 4.47
N ALA A 204 -0.30 13.30 4.98
CA ALA A 204 0.40 12.09 4.64
C ALA A 204 -0.55 11.00 4.17
N PHE A 205 -0.06 10.19 3.24
CA PHE A 205 -0.72 9.00 2.75
C PHE A 205 0.18 7.78 2.96
N ILE A 206 -0.24 6.90 3.86
CA ILE A 206 0.45 5.66 4.22
C ILE A 206 -0.27 4.51 3.55
N ARG A 207 0.46 3.61 2.92
CA ARG A 207 -0.11 2.44 2.24
C ARG A 207 0.77 1.21 2.40
N PRO A 208 0.17 0.01 2.40
CA PRO A 208 0.93 -1.23 2.31
C PRO A 208 1.77 -1.26 1.02
N ALA A 209 3.08 -1.38 1.19
CA ALA A 209 4.04 -1.60 0.11
C ALA A 209 5.37 -2.02 0.72
N GLN A 210 6.12 -2.84 0.00
CA GLN A 210 7.52 -3.05 0.35
C GLN A 210 8.26 -1.72 0.22
N CYS A 211 9.03 -1.38 1.24
CA CYS A 211 9.78 -0.14 1.33
C CYS A 211 11.17 -0.42 1.89
N SER A 212 12.17 0.26 1.36
CA SER A 212 13.56 0.24 1.84
C SER A 212 13.98 1.67 2.16
N ASP A 213 14.66 1.85 3.28
CA ASP A 213 15.24 3.13 3.66
C ASP A 213 16.59 3.41 2.96
N GLY A 214 17.10 2.44 2.19
CA GLY A 214 18.37 2.55 1.47
C GLY A 214 19.62 2.55 2.36
N MET A 215 19.48 2.42 3.69
CA MET A 215 20.58 2.52 4.65
C MET A 215 20.77 1.28 5.50
N SER A 216 19.71 0.49 5.71
CA SER A 216 19.73 -0.71 6.53
C SER A 216 19.24 -1.95 5.76
N ASP A 217 19.52 -3.14 6.30
CA ASP A 217 18.92 -4.40 5.80
C ASP A 217 17.53 -4.67 6.41
N ARG A 218 16.91 -3.66 6.99
CA ARG A 218 15.55 -3.74 7.53
C ARG A 218 14.54 -3.84 6.40
N GLY A 219 13.46 -4.57 6.65
CA GLY A 219 12.30 -4.59 5.77
C GLY A 219 11.19 -3.71 6.33
N PHE A 220 10.54 -2.93 5.47
CA PHE A 220 9.34 -2.16 5.83
C PHE A 220 8.19 -2.59 4.92
N ALA A 221 7.00 -2.64 5.49
CA ALA A 221 5.79 -3.03 4.75
C ALA A 221 4.85 -1.85 4.49
N LEU A 222 5.27 -0.63 4.87
CA LEU A 222 4.50 0.59 4.66
C LEU A 222 5.37 1.62 3.95
N ALA A 223 4.88 2.14 2.83
CA ALA A 223 5.40 3.34 2.19
C ALA A 223 4.54 4.53 2.57
N VAL A 224 5.15 5.71 2.65
CA VAL A 224 4.48 6.97 2.93
C VAL A 224 4.87 8.05 1.93
N SER A 225 3.88 8.86 1.56
CA SER A 225 4.08 10.15 0.89
C SER A 225 3.58 11.24 1.82
N VAL A 226 4.39 12.26 2.05
CA VAL A 226 4.09 13.39 2.94
C VAL A 226 4.14 14.68 2.14
N ILE A 227 3.10 15.48 2.22
CA ILE A 227 3.05 16.84 1.66
C ILE A 227 3.15 17.80 2.84
N LEU A 228 4.17 18.65 2.81
CA LEU A 228 4.34 19.78 3.70
C LEU A 228 3.84 21.03 2.96
N ASP A 229 2.86 21.71 3.54
CA ASP A 229 2.24 22.89 2.95
C ASP A 229 2.25 24.01 4.00
N GLY A 230 3.21 24.88 3.90
CA GLY A 230 3.47 25.97 4.84
C GLY A 230 3.12 27.33 4.28
N ALA A 231 2.82 28.29 5.15
CA ALA A 231 2.55 29.67 4.76
C ALA A 231 3.85 30.43 4.40
N GLU A 232 4.97 30.05 5.01
CA GLU A 232 6.24 30.77 4.90
C GLU A 232 7.31 30.03 4.07
N THR A 233 7.08 28.74 3.78
CA THR A 233 8.02 27.91 3.03
C THR A 233 7.32 27.29 1.81
N PRO A 234 8.02 27.09 0.69
CA PRO A 234 7.44 26.40 -0.48
C PRO A 234 6.92 25.02 -0.11
N SER A 235 5.75 24.67 -0.66
CA SER A 235 5.20 23.32 -0.50
C SER A 235 6.13 22.30 -1.12
N ARG A 236 6.31 21.16 -0.45
CA ARG A 236 7.17 20.08 -0.92
C ARG A 236 6.59 18.70 -0.57
N MET A 237 7.01 17.71 -1.32
CA MET A 237 6.64 16.32 -1.09
C MET A 237 7.87 15.52 -0.67
N LEU A 238 7.67 14.67 0.35
CA LEU A 238 8.65 13.75 0.87
C LEU A 238 8.10 12.32 0.75
N THR A 239 8.99 11.37 0.60
CA THR A 239 8.66 9.94 0.61
C THR A 239 9.52 9.19 1.61
N GLY A 240 9.04 8.04 2.06
CA GLY A 240 9.78 7.22 3.02
C GLY A 240 9.05 5.95 3.40
N CYS A 241 9.56 5.30 4.43
CA CYS A 241 9.04 4.06 4.97
C CYS A 241 8.49 4.28 6.39
N CYS A 242 7.53 3.43 6.78
CA CYS A 242 7.00 3.44 8.14
C CYS A 242 7.12 2.07 8.81
N SER A 243 7.23 2.09 10.13
CA SER A 243 7.13 0.95 11.05
C SER A 243 6.08 1.24 12.12
N ILE A 244 5.46 0.19 12.64
CA ILE A 244 4.51 0.25 13.75
C ILE A 244 5.04 -0.41 15.03
N ALA A 245 6.25 -1.00 14.99
CA ALA A 245 6.96 -1.46 16.19
C ALA A 245 7.58 -0.29 16.99
N ARG A 246 7.81 -0.54 18.28
CA ARG A 246 8.52 0.38 19.17
C ARG A 246 10.01 0.19 19.09
#